data_b9e25e58819d7ddeb2eeff02273ac899
#
_entry.id   b9e25e58819d7ddeb2eeff02273ac899
#
_cell.length_a   1.000
_cell.length_b   1.000
_cell.length_c   1.000
_cell.angle_alpha   90.00
_cell.angle_beta   90.00
_cell.angle_gamma   90.00
#
_symmetry.space_group_name_H-M   'P 1'
#
loop_
_entity.id
_entity.type
_entity.pdbx_description
1 polymer ?
#
loop_
_entity_poly.entity_id
_entity_poly.type
_entity_poly.pdbx_seq_one_letter_code
_entity_poly.pdbx_strand_id
1 'polypeptide(L)'
;MVNEAKREEKAVNRLTLVLPLLDESLDKAARSQKKKAISEEYGVSERTLERYIADYRENGFEGLKPNPSSGTKSRLPKNFEKAFSEAEKLRKEVPGRSVNTIINILEYEGVVKPGELKRSTLQDHLAAAGLSAKQMRMTQKTGLASRRFQKTHRCQMYQGDIKYGLYLPIGPNGKKVQTYLSVIIDDATRYVVAARFYDNMSSEIIEDTLRNAVMAYGIPDTIYFDNGKQYRSKWIKDICAKLGIRLIYTKPYSPEAKGKVEAFNRTVGSFFAEAAIEQPKTLVELNHLLDIWLSEHYHKKPHSALNEKSPEVMFKSDSRPLKFPSAETLKKVFLHSEERNVDKTGCFKLRGKNYEAGMEYIGKKVEIRYDPHFLDEVEVLYPGFQVKRVSQVQIGEFCGTKRPQREAHPRPESSRLLEGLKKQAENNHPEVHPAINFSAFYEEKPND
;
A
#
# COMPACT_ATOMS: atom_id res chain seq x y z
N MET A 1 -10.33 17.37 -28.64
CA MET A 1 -8.87 17.54 -28.43
C MET A 1 -8.06 16.27 -28.71
N VAL A 2 -8.33 15.12 -28.09
CA VAL A 2 -7.54 13.87 -28.34
C VAL A 2 -7.64 13.38 -29.79
N ASN A 3 -8.72 13.67 -30.49
CA ASN A 3 -8.91 13.23 -31.87
C ASN A 3 -8.17 14.13 -32.88
N GLU A 4 -7.99 15.39 -32.57
CA GLU A 4 -7.27 16.36 -33.40
C GLU A 4 -5.76 16.09 -33.38
N ALA A 5 -5.15 15.92 -32.20
CA ALA A 5 -3.74 15.59 -32.06
C ALA A 5 -3.36 14.29 -32.80
N LYS A 6 -4.22 13.27 -32.76
CA LYS A 6 -4.00 12.01 -33.50
C LYS A 6 -4.15 12.19 -35.03
N ARG A 7 -4.98 13.12 -35.47
CA ARG A 7 -5.11 13.44 -36.90
C ARG A 7 -3.88 14.20 -37.40
N GLU A 8 -3.36 15.12 -36.60
CA GLU A 8 -2.10 15.84 -36.89
C GLU A 8 -0.91 14.89 -36.94
N GLU A 9 -0.76 14.01 -35.94
CA GLU A 9 0.30 13.00 -35.94
C GLU A 9 0.27 12.13 -37.21
N LYS A 10 -0.92 11.69 -37.64
CA LYS A 10 -1.06 10.94 -38.90
C LYS A 10 -0.73 11.80 -40.12
N ALA A 11 -1.06 13.09 -40.14
CA ALA A 11 -0.71 13.96 -41.22
C ALA A 11 0.82 14.22 -41.32
N VAL A 12 1.50 14.36 -40.19
CA VAL A 12 2.96 14.44 -40.12
C VAL A 12 3.59 13.17 -40.67
N ASN A 13 3.13 12.00 -40.26
CA ASN A 13 3.65 10.72 -40.79
C ASN A 13 3.43 10.59 -42.29
N ARG A 14 2.29 11.04 -42.84
CA ARG A 14 2.03 11.03 -44.27
C ARG A 14 2.92 12.04 -45.00
N LEU A 15 3.17 13.24 -44.44
CA LEU A 15 4.05 14.24 -44.99
C LEU A 15 5.49 13.72 -45.11
N THR A 16 5.99 13.04 -44.09
CA THR A 16 7.34 12.42 -44.11
C THR A 16 7.50 11.45 -45.28
N LEU A 17 6.46 10.70 -45.63
CA LEU A 17 6.48 9.76 -46.76
C LEU A 17 6.46 10.47 -48.13
N VAL A 18 5.77 11.59 -48.28
CA VAL A 18 5.60 12.26 -49.56
C VAL A 18 6.61 13.36 -49.80
N LEU A 19 7.20 13.93 -48.77
CA LEU A 19 8.16 15.04 -48.89
C LEU A 19 9.32 14.74 -49.88
N PRO A 20 9.96 13.55 -49.85
CA PRO A 20 11.00 13.21 -50.81
C PRO A 20 10.53 13.10 -52.28
N LEU A 21 9.20 12.97 -52.50
CA LEU A 21 8.56 12.81 -53.80
C LEU A 21 8.02 14.14 -54.38
N LEU A 22 8.02 15.21 -53.56
CA LEU A 22 7.57 16.54 -53.94
C LEU A 22 8.69 17.39 -54.59
N ASP A 23 9.91 16.90 -54.55
CA ASP A 23 11.06 17.57 -55.15
C ASP A 23 10.87 17.73 -56.68
N GLU A 24 10.79 18.97 -57.15
CA GLU A 24 10.59 19.32 -58.56
C GLU A 24 11.80 19.00 -59.43
N SER A 25 12.99 18.86 -58.85
CA SER A 25 14.22 18.55 -59.59
C SER A 25 14.28 17.07 -60.03
N LEU A 26 13.41 16.23 -59.51
CA LEU A 26 13.38 14.81 -59.89
C LEU A 26 12.73 14.55 -61.25
N ASP A 27 13.45 13.89 -62.10
CA ASP A 27 12.90 13.36 -63.34
C ASP A 27 11.83 12.26 -63.09
N LYS A 28 11.08 11.89 -64.12
CA LYS A 28 9.98 10.94 -64.00
C LYS A 28 10.47 9.52 -63.60
N ALA A 29 11.66 9.14 -64.04
CA ALA A 29 12.25 7.82 -63.73
C ALA A 29 12.72 7.76 -62.26
N ALA A 30 13.47 8.76 -61.83
CA ALA A 30 13.97 8.88 -60.44
C ALA A 30 12.81 8.97 -59.42
N ARG A 31 11.75 9.71 -59.75
CA ARG A 31 10.54 9.78 -58.89
C ARG A 31 9.84 8.42 -58.77
N SER A 32 9.77 7.65 -59.90
CA SER A 32 9.19 6.31 -59.85
C SER A 32 10.03 5.34 -59.00
N GLN A 33 11.34 5.40 -59.10
CA GLN A 33 12.24 4.59 -58.27
C GLN A 33 12.12 4.93 -56.79
N LYS A 34 12.15 6.22 -56.43
CA LYS A 34 11.97 6.68 -55.03
C LYS A 34 10.61 6.23 -54.48
N LYS A 35 9.54 6.36 -55.28
CA LYS A 35 8.20 5.93 -54.87
C LYS A 35 8.15 4.46 -54.56
N LYS A 36 8.78 3.61 -55.39
CA LYS A 36 8.87 2.19 -55.17
C LYS A 36 9.68 1.85 -53.90
N ALA A 37 10.79 2.50 -53.68
CA ALA A 37 11.62 2.31 -52.48
C ALA A 37 10.83 2.66 -51.21
N ILE A 38 10.14 3.79 -51.17
CA ILE A 38 9.27 4.21 -50.01
C ILE A 38 8.13 3.20 -49.83
N SER A 39 7.55 2.72 -50.91
CA SER A 39 6.48 1.68 -50.84
C SER A 39 6.99 0.39 -50.20
N GLU A 40 8.18 -0.05 -50.53
CA GLU A 40 8.78 -1.25 -49.97
C GLU A 40 9.25 -1.07 -48.52
N GLU A 41 9.86 0.07 -48.22
CA GLU A 41 10.36 0.40 -46.84
C GLU A 41 9.23 0.56 -45.82
N TYR A 42 8.18 1.29 -46.18
CA TYR A 42 7.12 1.66 -45.23
C TYR A 42 5.83 0.82 -45.38
N GLY A 43 5.77 -0.11 -46.31
CA GLY A 43 4.62 -1.01 -46.54
C GLY A 43 3.36 -0.25 -47.03
N VAL A 44 3.55 0.90 -47.70
CA VAL A 44 2.45 1.73 -48.21
C VAL A 44 2.39 1.61 -49.74
N SER A 45 1.24 1.22 -50.30
CA SER A 45 1.13 1.05 -51.77
C SER A 45 1.44 2.35 -52.52
N GLU A 46 2.08 2.22 -53.71
CA GLU A 46 2.38 3.38 -54.58
C GLU A 46 1.15 4.24 -54.89
N ARG A 47 0.00 3.61 -55.10
CA ARG A 47 -1.29 4.32 -55.29
C ARG A 47 -1.68 5.17 -54.08
N THR A 48 -1.35 4.72 -52.86
CA THR A 48 -1.61 5.48 -51.65
C THR A 48 -0.68 6.69 -51.56
N LEU A 49 0.59 6.54 -51.94
CA LEU A 49 1.54 7.63 -52.00
C LEU A 49 1.13 8.68 -53.05
N GLU A 50 0.66 8.24 -54.23
CA GLU A 50 0.11 9.17 -55.27
C GLU A 50 -1.09 9.97 -54.76
N ARG A 51 -2.01 9.32 -54.04
CA ARG A 51 -3.14 10.00 -53.41
C ARG A 51 -2.67 11.05 -52.41
N TYR A 52 -1.70 10.72 -51.54
CA TYR A 52 -1.17 11.67 -50.56
C TYR A 52 -0.46 12.84 -51.24
N ILE A 53 0.23 12.60 -52.35
CA ILE A 53 0.86 13.68 -53.14
C ILE A 53 -0.22 14.61 -53.74
N ALA A 54 -1.29 14.03 -54.29
CA ALA A 54 -2.40 14.80 -54.84
C ALA A 54 -3.10 15.63 -53.74
N ASP A 55 -3.42 14.98 -52.61
CA ASP A 55 -4.07 15.63 -51.46
C ASP A 55 -3.20 16.79 -50.90
N TYR A 56 -1.88 16.59 -50.85
CA TYR A 56 -0.95 17.64 -50.42
C TYR A 56 -0.84 18.79 -51.42
N ARG A 57 -0.84 18.51 -52.73
CA ARG A 57 -0.75 19.52 -53.76
C ARG A 57 -2.02 20.39 -53.81
N GLU A 58 -3.17 19.81 -53.54
CA GLU A 58 -4.45 20.49 -53.54
C GLU A 58 -4.70 21.31 -52.29
N ASN A 59 -4.45 20.74 -51.11
CA ASN A 59 -4.86 21.31 -49.82
C ASN A 59 -3.72 21.49 -48.83
N GLY A 60 -2.46 21.34 -49.25
CA GLY A 60 -1.28 21.42 -48.37
C GLY A 60 -1.30 20.40 -47.25
N PHE A 61 -0.77 20.77 -46.12
CA PHE A 61 -0.71 19.89 -44.92
C PHE A 61 -2.11 19.44 -44.45
N GLU A 62 -3.12 20.29 -44.59
CA GLU A 62 -4.50 19.96 -44.19
C GLU A 62 -5.09 18.80 -45.02
N GLY A 63 -4.70 18.70 -46.31
CA GLY A 63 -5.11 17.57 -47.17
C GLY A 63 -4.60 16.23 -46.71
N LEU A 64 -3.48 16.18 -45.97
CA LEU A 64 -2.94 14.95 -45.40
C LEU A 64 -3.63 14.50 -44.09
N LYS A 65 -4.42 15.39 -43.49
CA LYS A 65 -5.20 14.98 -42.30
C LYS A 65 -6.27 13.98 -42.71
N PRO A 66 -6.39 12.83 -42.03
CA PRO A 66 -7.48 11.90 -42.32
C PRO A 66 -8.81 12.62 -42.09
N ASN A 67 -9.76 12.43 -43.02
CA ASN A 67 -11.11 12.93 -42.82
C ASN A 67 -11.65 12.53 -41.45
N PRO A 68 -12.31 13.44 -40.71
CA PRO A 68 -12.99 13.02 -39.50
C PRO A 68 -13.88 11.82 -39.88
N SER A 69 -13.68 10.70 -39.13
CA SER A 69 -14.54 9.55 -39.39
C SER A 69 -15.99 10.06 -39.30
N SER A 70 -16.71 10.04 -40.42
CA SER A 70 -18.13 10.19 -40.39
C SER A 70 -18.63 9.03 -39.54
N GLY A 71 -18.82 9.33 -38.24
CA GLY A 71 -19.26 8.31 -37.28
C GLY A 71 -20.43 7.59 -37.90
N THR A 72 -20.42 6.28 -37.87
CA THR A 72 -21.54 5.44 -38.27
C THR A 72 -22.79 6.14 -37.80
N LYS A 73 -23.73 6.48 -38.74
CA LYS A 73 -24.94 7.23 -38.41
C LYS A 73 -25.49 6.70 -37.11
N SER A 74 -25.45 7.54 -36.05
CA SER A 74 -25.82 7.18 -34.70
C SER A 74 -27.22 6.55 -34.76
N ARG A 75 -27.33 5.25 -34.49
CA ARG A 75 -28.62 4.55 -34.37
C ARG A 75 -29.22 4.89 -33.01
N LEU A 76 -29.36 6.19 -32.75
CA LEU A 76 -30.04 6.66 -31.55
C LEU A 76 -31.53 6.49 -31.74
N PRO A 77 -32.28 6.11 -30.71
CA PRO A 77 -33.72 6.09 -30.71
C PRO A 77 -34.31 7.44 -31.18
N LYS A 78 -35.43 7.45 -31.86
CA LYS A 78 -36.09 8.69 -32.33
C LYS A 78 -36.36 9.68 -31.17
N ASN A 79 -36.59 9.14 -29.95
CA ASN A 79 -36.85 9.93 -28.73
C ASN A 79 -35.63 10.03 -27.82
N PHE A 80 -34.42 9.91 -28.36
CA PHE A 80 -33.20 9.85 -27.53
C PHE A 80 -33.01 11.06 -26.62
N GLU A 81 -33.28 12.27 -27.11
CA GLU A 81 -33.14 13.50 -26.31
C GLU A 81 -34.05 13.49 -25.08
N LYS A 82 -35.30 13.08 -25.25
CA LYS A 82 -36.26 12.93 -24.15
C LYS A 82 -35.81 11.84 -23.19
N ALA A 83 -35.39 10.69 -23.70
CA ALA A 83 -34.89 9.59 -22.89
C ALA A 83 -33.62 9.97 -22.12
N PHE A 84 -32.73 10.73 -22.74
CA PHE A 84 -31.51 11.21 -22.11
C PHE A 84 -31.80 12.23 -20.99
N SER A 85 -32.71 13.19 -21.22
CA SER A 85 -33.16 14.15 -20.20
C SER A 85 -33.73 13.45 -18.96
N GLU A 86 -34.59 12.42 -19.17
CA GLU A 86 -35.11 11.62 -18.06
C GLU A 86 -34.00 10.78 -17.39
N ALA A 87 -33.07 10.21 -18.16
CA ALA A 87 -31.92 9.49 -17.63
C ALA A 87 -31.03 10.39 -16.74
N GLU A 88 -30.84 11.65 -17.11
CA GLU A 88 -30.12 12.63 -16.29
C GLU A 88 -30.83 12.87 -14.94
N LYS A 89 -32.18 13.06 -14.96
CA LYS A 89 -32.95 13.22 -13.73
C LYS A 89 -32.82 12.00 -12.83
N LEU A 90 -33.02 10.80 -13.38
CA LEU A 90 -32.90 9.54 -12.67
C LEU A 90 -31.49 9.32 -12.07
N ARG A 91 -30.44 9.78 -12.76
CA ARG A 91 -29.08 9.73 -12.28
C ARG A 91 -28.84 10.75 -11.14
N LYS A 92 -29.40 11.95 -11.25
CA LYS A 92 -29.29 12.99 -10.20
C LYS A 92 -30.06 12.63 -8.94
N GLU A 93 -31.24 12.01 -9.07
CA GLU A 93 -32.04 11.52 -7.94
C GLU A 93 -31.31 10.48 -7.11
N VAL A 94 -30.75 9.46 -7.76
CA VAL A 94 -29.97 8.40 -7.09
C VAL A 94 -28.65 8.17 -7.84
N PRO A 95 -27.60 8.87 -7.45
CA PRO A 95 -26.30 8.84 -8.12
C PRO A 95 -25.65 7.47 -8.24
N GLY A 96 -26.01 6.54 -7.34
CA GLY A 96 -25.57 5.15 -7.37
C GLY A 96 -26.31 4.22 -8.33
N ARG A 97 -27.41 4.66 -8.95
CA ARG A 97 -28.20 3.83 -9.89
C ARG A 97 -27.31 3.30 -11.01
N SER A 98 -27.44 2.01 -11.35
CA SER A 98 -26.71 1.46 -12.48
C SER A 98 -27.31 1.98 -13.81
N VAL A 99 -26.52 2.01 -14.88
CA VAL A 99 -27.02 2.40 -16.20
C VAL A 99 -28.16 1.46 -16.68
N ASN A 100 -28.00 0.16 -16.36
CA ASN A 100 -29.05 -0.81 -16.68
C ASN A 100 -30.37 -0.52 -15.93
N THR A 101 -30.27 -0.17 -14.64
CA THR A 101 -31.47 0.21 -13.86
C THR A 101 -32.14 1.45 -14.43
N ILE A 102 -31.38 2.43 -14.90
CA ILE A 102 -31.93 3.62 -15.57
C ILE A 102 -32.67 3.21 -16.86
N ILE A 103 -32.06 2.36 -17.69
CA ILE A 103 -32.67 1.87 -18.92
C ILE A 103 -33.97 1.13 -18.61
N ASN A 104 -33.97 0.23 -17.64
CA ASN A 104 -35.14 -0.52 -17.24
C ASN A 104 -36.30 0.42 -16.79
N ILE A 105 -35.99 1.49 -16.05
CA ILE A 105 -36.97 2.48 -15.62
C ILE A 105 -37.60 3.17 -16.88
N LEU A 106 -36.73 3.62 -17.80
CA LEU A 106 -37.18 4.27 -19.02
C LEU A 106 -38.04 3.35 -19.91
N GLU A 107 -37.74 2.05 -19.93
CA GLU A 107 -38.54 1.03 -20.62
C GLU A 107 -39.90 0.80 -19.94
N TYR A 108 -39.92 0.70 -18.60
CA TYR A 108 -41.19 0.54 -17.84
C TYR A 108 -42.07 1.76 -17.91
N GLU A 109 -41.49 2.96 -17.97
CA GLU A 109 -42.23 4.21 -18.16
C GLU A 109 -42.66 4.47 -19.62
N GLY A 110 -42.26 3.58 -20.53
CA GLY A 110 -42.62 3.68 -21.95
C GLY A 110 -41.91 4.82 -22.70
N VAL A 111 -40.82 5.38 -22.12
CA VAL A 111 -40.03 6.44 -22.76
C VAL A 111 -39.21 5.89 -23.93
N VAL A 112 -38.73 4.66 -23.81
CA VAL A 112 -38.04 3.91 -24.87
C VAL A 112 -38.60 2.50 -24.95
N LYS A 113 -38.51 1.86 -26.13
CA LYS A 113 -38.91 0.46 -26.27
C LYS A 113 -37.84 -0.47 -25.71
N PRO A 114 -38.23 -1.66 -25.22
CA PRO A 114 -37.27 -2.64 -24.72
C PRO A 114 -36.17 -2.95 -25.74
N GLY A 115 -34.91 -2.83 -25.32
CA GLY A 115 -33.74 -3.07 -26.15
C GLY A 115 -33.37 -1.99 -27.16
N GLU A 116 -34.13 -0.91 -27.26
CA GLU A 116 -33.89 0.19 -28.20
C GLU A 116 -32.69 1.06 -27.76
N LEU A 117 -32.49 1.25 -26.44
CA LEU A 117 -31.41 2.04 -25.87
C LEU A 117 -30.28 1.13 -25.34
N LYS A 118 -29.13 1.17 -25.99
CA LYS A 118 -27.97 0.39 -25.57
C LYS A 118 -27.28 1.01 -24.35
N ARG A 119 -26.84 0.14 -23.43
CA ARG A 119 -26.10 0.54 -22.21
C ARG A 119 -24.87 1.39 -22.53
N SER A 120 -24.04 0.99 -23.51
CA SER A 120 -22.83 1.71 -23.89
C SER A 120 -23.14 3.13 -24.33
N THR A 121 -24.16 3.29 -25.18
CA THR A 121 -24.61 4.60 -25.70
C THR A 121 -25.05 5.52 -24.55
N LEU A 122 -25.93 5.05 -23.66
CA LEU A 122 -26.34 5.87 -22.51
C LEU A 122 -25.19 6.17 -21.55
N GLN A 123 -24.31 5.21 -21.33
CA GLN A 123 -23.13 5.42 -20.47
C GLN A 123 -22.19 6.48 -21.01
N ASP A 124 -21.92 6.48 -22.33
CA ASP A 124 -21.04 7.45 -22.99
C ASP A 124 -21.62 8.87 -22.93
N HIS A 125 -22.93 8.99 -23.19
CA HIS A 125 -23.65 10.29 -23.11
C HIS A 125 -23.69 10.81 -21.65
N LEU A 126 -23.98 9.96 -20.66
CA LEU A 126 -23.92 10.35 -19.24
C LEU A 126 -22.51 10.74 -18.82
N ALA A 127 -21.48 10.08 -19.35
CA ALA A 127 -20.09 10.43 -19.06
C ALA A 127 -19.70 11.78 -19.70
N ALA A 128 -20.13 12.03 -20.92
CA ALA A 128 -19.95 13.32 -21.62
C ALA A 128 -20.63 14.48 -20.88
N ALA A 129 -21.83 14.24 -20.31
CA ALA A 129 -22.57 15.18 -19.50
C ALA A 129 -22.04 15.35 -18.06
N GLY A 130 -20.94 14.68 -17.69
CA GLY A 130 -20.39 14.75 -16.33
C GLY A 130 -21.16 13.94 -15.28
N LEU A 131 -22.04 13.05 -15.71
CA LEU A 131 -22.97 12.28 -14.86
C LEU A 131 -22.61 10.79 -14.78
N SER A 132 -21.36 10.41 -15.11
CA SER A 132 -20.90 9.05 -14.83
C SER A 132 -20.90 8.77 -13.32
N ALA A 133 -21.07 7.51 -12.92
CA ALA A 133 -21.07 7.12 -11.51
C ALA A 133 -19.80 7.55 -10.78
N LYS A 134 -18.66 7.63 -11.48
CA LYS A 134 -17.39 8.13 -10.95
C LYS A 134 -17.42 9.63 -10.71
N GLN A 135 -17.89 10.40 -11.69
CA GLN A 135 -18.00 11.86 -11.60
C GLN A 135 -18.99 12.27 -10.50
N MET A 136 -20.16 11.62 -10.46
CA MET A 136 -21.18 11.88 -9.41
C MET A 136 -20.65 11.60 -8.01
N ARG A 137 -19.90 10.51 -7.79
CA ARG A 137 -19.26 10.26 -6.48
C ARG A 137 -18.21 11.32 -6.10
N MET A 138 -17.54 11.90 -7.09
CA MET A 138 -16.55 12.97 -6.84
C MET A 138 -17.23 14.28 -6.45
N THR A 139 -18.41 14.60 -7.04
CA THR A 139 -19.12 15.86 -6.80
C THR A 139 -20.03 15.81 -5.56
N GLN A 140 -20.46 14.61 -5.12
CA GLN A 140 -21.32 14.45 -3.94
C GLN A 140 -20.60 14.59 -2.59
N LYS A 141 -19.29 14.55 -2.57
CA LYS A 141 -18.56 14.79 -1.34
C LYS A 141 -18.62 16.28 -0.99
N THR A 142 -19.62 16.64 -0.19
CA THR A 142 -19.68 17.94 0.51
C THR A 142 -18.53 18.01 1.50
N GLY A 143 -17.40 18.53 1.08
CA GLY A 143 -16.21 18.71 1.90
C GLY A 143 -15.14 19.45 1.13
N LEU A 144 -14.21 20.05 1.86
CA LEU A 144 -13.01 20.63 1.26
C LEU A 144 -12.35 19.58 0.36
N ALA A 145 -12.14 19.94 -0.91
CA ALA A 145 -11.41 19.09 -1.84
C ALA A 145 -10.08 18.68 -1.20
N SER A 146 -9.92 17.39 -0.90
CA SER A 146 -8.68 16.93 -0.29
C SER A 146 -7.61 16.97 -1.37
N ARG A 147 -6.67 17.92 -1.23
CA ARG A 147 -5.51 17.95 -2.12
C ARG A 147 -4.66 16.73 -1.85
N ARG A 148 -4.27 16.02 -2.90
CA ARG A 148 -3.22 15.02 -2.78
C ARG A 148 -1.99 15.70 -2.20
N PHE A 149 -1.56 15.27 -1.02
CA PHE A 149 -0.32 15.75 -0.42
C PHE A 149 0.75 14.67 -0.56
N GLN A 150 1.97 15.09 -0.75
CA GLN A 150 3.14 14.25 -0.69
C GLN A 150 4.23 15.05 0.00
N LYS A 151 4.91 14.42 0.94
CA LYS A 151 6.08 15.02 1.57
C LYS A 151 7.25 15.02 0.59
N THR A 152 8.13 16.00 0.74
CA THR A 152 9.29 16.18 -0.14
C THR A 152 10.45 15.27 0.24
N HIS A 153 10.62 15.01 1.55
CA HIS A 153 11.75 14.26 2.08
C HIS A 153 11.31 13.05 2.91
N ARG A 154 12.18 12.04 2.95
CA ARG A 154 12.02 10.88 3.82
C ARG A 154 11.87 11.29 5.28
N CYS A 155 11.21 10.48 6.07
CA CYS A 155 10.98 10.68 7.51
C CYS A 155 10.25 11.99 7.89
N GLN A 156 9.69 12.73 6.93
CA GLN A 156 8.78 13.85 7.27
C GLN A 156 7.43 13.33 7.72
N MET A 157 6.97 12.22 7.16
CA MET A 157 5.71 11.61 7.56
C MET A 157 5.73 10.12 7.33
N TYR A 158 5.40 9.36 8.35
CA TYR A 158 5.09 7.94 8.25
C TYR A 158 3.57 7.75 8.24
N GLN A 159 3.09 6.78 7.47
CA GLN A 159 1.70 6.36 7.45
C GLN A 159 1.62 4.91 7.91
N GLY A 160 0.77 4.63 8.89
CA GLY A 160 0.59 3.28 9.41
C GLY A 160 -0.80 2.72 9.14
N ASP A 161 -0.87 1.40 8.94
CA ASP A 161 -2.11 0.65 8.75
C ASP A 161 -1.97 -0.78 9.24
N ILE A 162 -3.13 -1.43 9.50
CA ILE A 162 -3.20 -2.85 9.81
C ILE A 162 -4.08 -3.53 8.77
N LYS A 163 -3.58 -4.63 8.21
CA LYS A 163 -4.30 -5.46 7.25
C LYS A 163 -4.45 -6.89 7.77
N TYR A 164 -5.62 -7.47 7.54
CA TYR A 164 -5.83 -8.90 7.77
C TYR A 164 -4.88 -9.73 6.90
N GLY A 165 -4.13 -10.63 7.53
CA GLY A 165 -3.16 -11.51 6.89
C GLY A 165 -3.70 -12.92 6.67
N LEU A 166 -2.81 -13.90 6.62
CA LEU A 166 -3.14 -15.31 6.46
C LEU A 166 -3.57 -15.95 7.79
N TYR A 167 -4.25 -17.07 7.71
CA TYR A 167 -4.51 -17.93 8.86
C TYR A 167 -3.35 -18.89 9.06
N LEU A 168 -2.75 -18.90 10.24
CA LEU A 168 -1.66 -19.81 10.62
C LEU A 168 -2.13 -20.82 11.70
N PRO A 169 -1.60 -22.06 11.71
CA PRO A 169 -1.94 -23.09 12.69
C PRO A 169 -1.20 -22.90 14.02
N ILE A 170 -1.22 -21.67 14.56
CA ILE A 170 -0.46 -21.27 15.77
C ILE A 170 -1.30 -21.27 17.06
N GLY A 171 -2.59 -21.56 16.96
CA GLY A 171 -3.45 -21.70 18.13
C GLY A 171 -3.31 -23.05 18.83
N PRO A 172 -3.93 -23.22 20.01
CA PRO A 172 -3.94 -24.50 20.73
C PRO A 172 -4.39 -25.66 19.83
N ASN A 173 -3.67 -26.79 19.89
CA ASN A 173 -3.94 -28.00 19.09
C ASN A 173 -3.88 -27.74 17.54
N GLY A 174 -3.07 -26.78 17.09
CA GLY A 174 -2.97 -26.44 15.67
C GLY A 174 -4.17 -25.67 15.12
N LYS A 175 -5.00 -25.08 15.97
CA LYS A 175 -6.11 -24.23 15.55
C LYS A 175 -5.59 -23.06 14.71
N LYS A 176 -6.26 -22.81 13.59
CA LYS A 176 -5.92 -21.69 12.72
C LYS A 176 -6.29 -20.37 13.40
N VAL A 177 -5.32 -19.46 13.49
CA VAL A 177 -5.46 -18.10 14.03
C VAL A 177 -5.25 -17.10 12.90
N GLN A 178 -6.11 -16.09 12.84
CA GLN A 178 -5.99 -14.97 11.92
C GLN A 178 -4.75 -14.15 12.28
N THR A 179 -3.89 -13.90 11.30
CA THR A 179 -2.76 -12.96 11.48
C THR A 179 -3.11 -11.55 11.01
N TYR A 180 -2.36 -10.57 11.49
CA TYR A 180 -2.55 -9.16 11.19
C TYR A 180 -1.21 -8.55 10.77
N LEU A 181 -1.15 -7.98 9.58
CA LEU A 181 0.01 -7.26 9.10
C LEU A 181 -0.08 -5.81 9.56
N SER A 182 0.80 -5.42 10.48
CA SER A 182 1.03 -4.01 10.81
C SER A 182 2.13 -3.47 9.90
N VAL A 183 1.88 -2.35 9.25
CA VAL A 183 2.81 -1.74 8.29
C VAL A 183 2.94 -0.25 8.54
N ILE A 184 4.15 0.26 8.40
CA ILE A 184 4.47 1.69 8.38
C ILE A 184 5.25 1.98 7.10
N ILE A 185 4.75 2.96 6.32
CA ILE A 185 5.34 3.38 5.05
C ILE A 185 5.74 4.86 5.12
N ASP A 186 6.85 5.20 4.51
CA ASP A 186 7.27 6.59 4.34
C ASP A 186 6.46 7.29 3.23
N ASP A 187 5.89 8.44 3.55
CA ASP A 187 4.99 9.19 2.65
C ASP A 187 5.69 9.69 1.39
N ALA A 188 6.94 10.14 1.49
CA ALA A 188 7.69 10.71 0.39
C ALA A 188 8.15 9.64 -0.61
N THR A 189 8.72 8.56 -0.09
CA THR A 189 9.48 7.57 -0.86
C THR A 189 8.74 6.27 -1.12
N ARG A 190 7.59 6.05 -0.48
CA ARG A 190 6.85 4.76 -0.50
C ARG A 190 7.63 3.60 0.10
N TYR A 191 8.77 3.87 0.71
CA TYR A 191 9.58 2.85 1.37
C TYR A 191 8.85 2.33 2.61
N VAL A 192 8.74 1.02 2.74
CA VAL A 192 8.18 0.38 3.94
C VAL A 192 9.26 0.37 5.00
N VAL A 193 9.12 1.22 6.01
CA VAL A 193 10.09 1.35 7.11
C VAL A 193 9.91 0.29 8.17
N ALA A 194 8.73 -0.28 8.30
CA ALA A 194 8.50 -1.48 9.12
C ALA A 194 7.23 -2.19 8.64
N ALA A 195 7.26 -3.52 8.61
CA ALA A 195 6.10 -4.35 8.39
C ALA A 195 6.29 -5.69 9.11
N ARG A 196 5.27 -6.14 9.84
CA ARG A 196 5.35 -7.39 10.60
C ARG A 196 3.97 -8.00 10.79
N PHE A 197 3.91 -9.33 10.73
CA PHE A 197 2.71 -10.10 11.09
C PHE A 197 2.69 -10.42 12.58
N TYR A 198 1.49 -10.35 13.14
CA TYR A 198 1.17 -10.66 14.53
C TYR A 198 -0.06 -11.56 14.60
N ASP A 199 -0.26 -12.23 15.74
CA ASP A 199 -1.39 -13.11 16.02
C ASP A 199 -2.60 -12.40 16.64
N ASN A 200 -2.50 -11.11 16.88
CA ASN A 200 -3.54 -10.31 17.50
C ASN A 200 -3.59 -8.89 16.88
N MET A 201 -4.63 -8.12 17.20
CA MET A 201 -4.82 -6.74 16.73
C MET A 201 -4.90 -5.79 17.93
N SER A 202 -3.90 -5.83 18.82
CA SER A 202 -3.78 -4.93 19.95
C SER A 202 -3.03 -3.64 19.58
N SER A 203 -3.02 -2.65 20.47
CA SER A 203 -2.19 -1.44 20.28
C SER A 203 -0.68 -1.76 20.33
N GLU A 204 -0.31 -2.84 21.00
CA GLU A 204 1.08 -3.25 21.18
C GLU A 204 1.77 -3.58 19.86
N ILE A 205 1.05 -4.16 18.89
CA ILE A 205 1.63 -4.44 17.56
C ILE A 205 2.02 -3.17 16.82
N ILE A 206 1.28 -2.07 17.05
CA ILE A 206 1.58 -0.76 16.45
C ILE A 206 2.82 -0.15 17.13
N GLU A 207 2.91 -0.30 18.45
CA GLU A 207 4.05 0.16 19.25
C GLU A 207 5.32 -0.56 18.82
N ASP A 208 5.27 -1.90 18.65
CA ASP A 208 6.40 -2.70 18.17
C ASP A 208 6.80 -2.33 16.73
N THR A 209 5.81 -2.18 15.84
CA THR A 209 6.08 -1.77 14.46
C THR A 209 6.71 -0.37 14.40
N LEU A 210 6.24 0.58 15.25
CA LEU A 210 6.83 1.92 15.35
C LEU A 210 8.24 1.87 15.95
N ARG A 211 8.48 1.03 16.95
CA ARG A 211 9.79 0.77 17.52
C ARG A 211 10.78 0.33 16.44
N ASN A 212 10.41 -0.67 15.66
CA ASN A 212 11.23 -1.21 14.57
C ASN A 212 11.51 -0.14 13.49
N ALA A 213 10.51 0.65 13.11
CA ALA A 213 10.67 1.74 12.16
C ALA A 213 11.66 2.80 12.67
N VAL A 214 11.51 3.23 13.94
CA VAL A 214 12.39 4.25 14.55
C VAL A 214 13.81 3.76 14.72
N MET A 215 13.99 2.49 15.10
CA MET A 215 15.30 1.88 15.26
C MET A 215 16.07 1.76 13.94
N ALA A 216 15.40 1.35 12.88
CA ALA A 216 16.03 1.08 11.60
C ALA A 216 16.19 2.34 10.73
N TYR A 217 15.23 3.25 10.77
CA TYR A 217 15.13 4.37 9.81
C TYR A 217 14.97 5.74 10.48
N GLY A 218 14.96 5.80 11.81
CA GLY A 218 14.93 7.03 12.56
C GLY A 218 13.54 7.58 12.87
N ILE A 219 13.52 8.68 13.62
CA ILE A 219 12.32 9.34 14.13
C ILE A 219 11.68 10.16 12.99
N PRO A 220 10.40 9.94 12.65
CA PRO A 220 9.69 10.82 11.72
C PRO A 220 9.24 12.12 12.40
N ASP A 221 9.05 13.20 11.62
CA ASP A 221 8.44 14.42 12.18
C ASP A 221 6.96 14.20 12.51
N THR A 222 6.29 13.37 11.72
CA THR A 222 4.84 13.13 11.84
C THR A 222 4.53 11.67 11.59
N ILE A 223 3.59 11.12 12.35
CA ILE A 223 2.97 9.83 12.02
C ILE A 223 1.47 9.99 11.83
N TYR A 224 0.94 9.31 10.82
CA TYR A 224 -0.43 9.41 10.37
C TYR A 224 -1.13 8.06 10.47
N PHE A 225 -2.15 7.96 11.31
CA PHE A 225 -2.96 6.76 11.53
C PHE A 225 -4.44 7.01 11.22
N ASP A 226 -5.22 5.95 11.13
CA ASP A 226 -6.67 6.07 11.12
C ASP A 226 -7.23 6.31 12.54
N ASN A 227 -8.58 6.43 12.61
CA ASN A 227 -9.27 6.61 13.87
C ASN A 227 -9.56 5.30 14.62
N GLY A 228 -8.97 4.18 14.23
CA GLY A 228 -9.13 2.89 14.89
C GLY A 228 -8.75 2.96 16.37
N LYS A 229 -9.48 2.22 17.22
CA LYS A 229 -9.24 2.20 18.68
C LYS A 229 -7.80 1.83 19.03
N GLN A 230 -7.20 0.91 18.27
CA GLN A 230 -5.83 0.43 18.44
C GLN A 230 -4.78 1.55 18.31
N TYR A 231 -5.03 2.57 17.48
CA TYR A 231 -4.11 3.69 17.28
C TYR A 231 -4.28 4.82 18.30
N ARG A 232 -5.36 4.80 19.10
CA ARG A 232 -5.68 5.83 20.09
C ARG A 232 -5.25 5.47 21.50
N SER A 233 -4.41 4.44 21.66
CA SER A 233 -3.91 4.04 22.97
C SER A 233 -3.14 5.18 23.65
N LYS A 234 -3.17 5.20 24.99
CA LYS A 234 -2.36 6.12 25.80
C LYS A 234 -0.87 5.96 25.46
N TRP A 235 -0.43 4.73 25.28
CA TRP A 235 0.97 4.39 25.06
C TRP A 235 1.51 4.93 23.74
N ILE A 236 0.76 4.82 22.64
CA ILE A 236 1.16 5.41 21.35
C ILE A 236 1.31 6.93 21.46
N LYS A 237 0.37 7.60 22.18
CA LYS A 237 0.47 9.04 22.40
C LYS A 237 1.70 9.41 23.23
N ASP A 238 1.98 8.66 24.30
CA ASP A 238 3.12 8.87 25.18
C ASP A 238 4.44 8.63 24.43
N ILE A 239 4.53 7.57 23.61
CA ILE A 239 5.70 7.27 22.75
C ILE A 239 5.92 8.43 21.77
N CYS A 240 4.90 8.86 21.05
CA CYS A 240 5.00 9.96 20.10
C CYS A 240 5.43 11.26 20.79
N ALA A 241 4.86 11.58 21.95
CA ALA A 241 5.23 12.78 22.73
C ALA A 241 6.69 12.73 23.17
N LYS A 242 7.14 11.60 23.73
CA LYS A 242 8.54 11.41 24.21
C LYS A 242 9.56 11.47 23.07
N LEU A 243 9.19 11.00 21.86
CA LEU A 243 10.06 11.05 20.67
C LEU A 243 9.94 12.36 19.88
N GLY A 244 9.04 13.27 20.26
CA GLY A 244 8.78 14.51 19.51
C GLY A 244 8.08 14.27 18.17
N ILE A 245 7.35 13.18 18.03
CA ILE A 245 6.60 12.82 16.81
C ILE A 245 5.22 13.49 16.87
N ARG A 246 4.86 14.24 15.84
CA ARG A 246 3.52 14.79 15.70
C ARG A 246 2.54 13.70 15.28
N LEU A 247 1.66 13.27 16.18
CA LEU A 247 0.64 12.26 15.90
C LEU A 247 -0.60 12.91 15.26
N ILE A 248 -0.98 12.42 14.08
CA ILE A 248 -2.14 12.89 13.33
C ILE A 248 -3.05 11.70 13.00
N TYR A 249 -4.36 11.94 13.12
CA TYR A 249 -5.38 10.97 12.73
C TYR A 249 -6.14 11.40 11.48
N THR A 250 -6.63 10.43 10.70
CA THR A 250 -7.51 10.72 9.56
C THR A 250 -8.75 11.48 10.03
N LYS A 251 -9.16 12.50 9.25
CA LYS A 251 -10.48 13.09 9.48
C LYS A 251 -11.55 12.04 9.17
N PRO A 252 -12.65 12.01 9.96
CA PRO A 252 -13.78 11.13 9.62
C PRO A 252 -14.22 11.37 8.17
N TYR A 253 -14.53 10.29 7.46
CA TYR A 253 -14.99 10.33 6.06
C TYR A 253 -14.02 10.93 5.02
N SER A 254 -12.70 10.96 5.29
CA SER A 254 -11.66 11.39 4.34
C SER A 254 -10.73 10.23 3.94
N PRO A 255 -11.16 9.27 3.13
CA PRO A 255 -10.37 8.10 2.74
C PRO A 255 -9.15 8.47 1.88
N GLU A 256 -9.17 9.64 1.24
CA GLU A 256 -8.15 10.06 0.28
C GLU A 256 -6.76 10.29 0.90
N ALA A 257 -6.72 10.51 2.21
CA ALA A 257 -5.48 10.77 2.94
C ALA A 257 -4.59 9.53 3.11
N LYS A 258 -5.14 8.31 3.00
CA LYS A 258 -4.42 7.02 3.14
C LYS A 258 -4.10 6.32 1.81
N GLY A 259 -4.33 6.94 0.67
CA GLY A 259 -4.18 6.30 -0.64
C GLY A 259 -2.82 5.62 -0.88
N LYS A 260 -1.77 6.01 -0.16
CA LYS A 260 -0.41 5.45 -0.30
C LYS A 260 -0.29 4.09 0.38
N VAL A 261 -0.72 4.00 1.63
CA VAL A 261 -0.71 2.72 2.37
C VAL A 261 -1.78 1.76 1.81
N GLU A 262 -2.90 2.28 1.29
CA GLU A 262 -3.88 1.48 0.57
C GLU A 262 -3.33 0.89 -0.72
N ALA A 263 -2.50 1.65 -1.46
CA ALA A 263 -1.80 1.15 -2.64
C ALA A 263 -0.83 0.02 -2.28
N PHE A 264 -0.07 0.17 -1.19
CA PHE A 264 0.74 -0.91 -0.65
C PHE A 264 -0.12 -2.12 -0.28
N ASN A 265 -1.23 -1.91 0.40
CA ASN A 265 -2.15 -2.98 0.80
C ASN A 265 -2.75 -3.77 -0.38
N ARG A 266 -2.89 -3.15 -1.55
CA ARG A 266 -3.23 -3.86 -2.79
C ARG A 266 -2.05 -4.68 -3.29
N THR A 267 -0.86 -4.10 -3.30
CA THR A 267 0.35 -4.76 -3.80
C THR A 267 0.73 -5.98 -2.95
N VAL A 268 0.65 -5.88 -1.61
CA VAL A 268 0.95 -7.01 -0.72
C VAL A 268 -0.04 -8.17 -0.85
N GLY A 269 -1.19 -7.94 -1.49
CA GLY A 269 -2.14 -9.02 -1.81
C GLY A 269 -1.53 -10.11 -2.70
N SER A 270 -0.60 -9.77 -3.61
CA SER A 270 0.14 -10.76 -4.40
C SER A 270 1.07 -11.62 -3.55
N PHE A 271 1.76 -11.02 -2.57
CA PHE A 271 2.55 -11.76 -1.58
C PHE A 271 1.68 -12.75 -0.79
N PHE A 272 0.47 -12.35 -0.38
CA PHE A 272 -0.42 -13.25 0.37
C PHE A 272 -0.81 -14.49 -0.44
N ALA A 273 -1.03 -14.34 -1.76
CA ALA A 273 -1.34 -15.46 -2.63
C ALA A 273 -0.19 -16.48 -2.67
N GLU A 274 1.04 -16.02 -2.82
CA GLU A 274 2.24 -16.86 -2.86
C GLU A 274 2.57 -17.48 -1.49
N ALA A 275 2.51 -16.67 -0.43
CA ALA A 275 2.74 -17.15 0.93
C ALA A 275 1.68 -18.20 1.36
N ALA A 276 0.47 -18.13 0.83
CA ALA A 276 -0.55 -19.15 1.06
C ALA A 276 -0.20 -20.51 0.43
N ILE A 277 0.54 -20.51 -0.69
CA ILE A 277 1.06 -21.73 -1.33
C ILE A 277 2.18 -22.34 -0.49
N GLU A 278 3.08 -21.49 0.02
CA GLU A 278 4.20 -21.90 0.88
C GLU A 278 3.75 -22.46 2.23
N GLN A 279 2.53 -22.11 2.67
CA GLN A 279 1.90 -22.62 3.91
C GLN A 279 2.78 -22.48 5.17
N PRO A 280 3.27 -21.28 5.52
CA PRO A 280 4.09 -21.09 6.71
C PRO A 280 3.36 -21.57 7.96
N LYS A 281 4.08 -22.20 8.88
CA LYS A 281 3.52 -22.78 10.11
C LYS A 281 3.65 -21.86 11.31
N THR A 282 4.56 -20.89 11.25
CA THR A 282 4.85 -19.97 12.35
C THR A 282 4.83 -18.51 11.88
N LEU A 283 4.67 -17.58 12.83
CA LEU A 283 4.83 -16.15 12.57
C LEU A 283 6.25 -15.82 12.12
N VAL A 284 7.26 -16.53 12.63
CA VAL A 284 8.66 -16.33 12.26
C VAL A 284 8.87 -16.62 10.78
N GLU A 285 8.40 -17.77 10.31
CA GLU A 285 8.48 -18.13 8.89
C GLU A 285 7.74 -17.12 7.99
N LEU A 286 6.51 -16.74 8.37
CA LEU A 286 5.73 -15.79 7.58
C LEU A 286 6.40 -14.42 7.52
N ASN A 287 6.97 -13.94 8.65
CA ASN A 287 7.71 -12.68 8.69
C ASN A 287 9.00 -12.73 7.87
N HIS A 288 9.72 -13.85 7.92
CA HIS A 288 10.93 -14.03 7.11
C HIS A 288 10.61 -13.96 5.60
N LEU A 289 9.54 -14.61 5.15
CA LEU A 289 9.08 -14.51 3.76
C LEU A 289 8.69 -13.08 3.37
N LEU A 290 8.04 -12.35 4.28
CA LEU A 290 7.69 -10.94 4.07
C LEU A 290 8.95 -10.06 3.92
N ASP A 291 9.95 -10.27 4.77
CA ASP A 291 11.20 -9.50 4.73
C ASP A 291 11.94 -9.69 3.40
N ILE A 292 12.02 -10.94 2.91
CA ILE A 292 12.60 -11.25 1.59
C ILE A 292 11.79 -10.57 0.48
N TRP A 293 10.46 -10.68 0.52
CA TRP A 293 9.61 -10.07 -0.51
C TRP A 293 9.72 -8.54 -0.52
N LEU A 294 9.80 -7.90 0.67
CA LEU A 294 9.98 -6.46 0.76
C LEU A 294 11.33 -6.03 0.20
N SER A 295 12.42 -6.68 0.62
CA SER A 295 13.79 -6.30 0.23
C SER A 295 14.08 -6.58 -1.25
N GLU A 296 13.67 -7.74 -1.76
CA GLU A 296 14.05 -8.17 -3.09
C GLU A 296 13.02 -7.83 -4.18
N HIS A 297 11.77 -7.59 -3.79
CA HIS A 297 10.72 -7.29 -4.76
C HIS A 297 10.14 -5.88 -4.59
N TYR A 298 9.47 -5.59 -3.46
CA TYR A 298 8.72 -4.35 -3.32
C TYR A 298 9.62 -3.10 -3.36
N HIS A 299 10.70 -3.09 -2.59
CA HIS A 299 11.59 -1.94 -2.49
C HIS A 299 12.40 -1.67 -3.78
N LYS A 300 12.65 -2.70 -4.58
CA LYS A 300 13.41 -2.59 -5.84
C LYS A 300 12.55 -2.33 -7.08
N LYS A 301 11.23 -2.57 -6.99
CA LYS A 301 10.33 -2.39 -8.12
C LYS A 301 10.12 -0.92 -8.45
N PRO A 302 10.23 -0.49 -9.72
CA PRO A 302 9.87 0.85 -10.17
C PRO A 302 8.42 1.20 -9.80
N HIS A 303 8.21 2.45 -9.35
CA HIS A 303 6.92 2.92 -8.90
C HIS A 303 6.49 4.17 -9.68
N SER A 304 5.37 4.12 -10.39
CA SER A 304 4.87 5.18 -11.27
C SER A 304 4.73 6.56 -10.58
N ALA A 305 4.31 6.58 -9.29
CA ALA A 305 4.23 7.81 -8.51
C ALA A 305 5.60 8.38 -8.08
N LEU A 306 6.70 7.68 -8.35
CA LEU A 306 8.08 8.07 -8.05
C LEU A 306 8.90 8.31 -9.33
N ASN A 307 8.24 8.63 -10.44
CA ASN A 307 8.87 8.81 -11.77
C ASN A 307 9.71 7.57 -12.15
N GLU A 308 9.09 6.39 -12.01
CA GLU A 308 9.69 5.08 -12.32
C GLU A 308 10.94 4.73 -11.48
N LYS A 309 11.26 5.49 -10.44
CA LYS A 309 12.27 5.11 -9.46
C LYS A 309 11.71 4.13 -8.44
N SER A 310 12.55 3.26 -7.90
CA SER A 310 12.14 2.34 -6.85
C SER A 310 12.08 3.05 -5.47
N PRO A 311 11.25 2.54 -4.54
CA PRO A 311 11.21 3.06 -3.17
C PRO A 311 12.57 3.10 -2.49
N GLU A 312 13.40 2.08 -2.69
CA GLU A 312 14.74 1.99 -2.13
C GLU A 312 15.65 3.12 -2.64
N VAL A 313 15.69 3.33 -3.95
CA VAL A 313 16.49 4.40 -4.56
C VAL A 313 16.02 5.75 -4.03
N MET A 314 14.70 5.99 -3.97
CA MET A 314 14.15 7.25 -3.46
C MET A 314 14.48 7.47 -1.98
N PHE A 315 14.43 6.43 -1.16
CA PHE A 315 14.74 6.56 0.27
C PHE A 315 16.24 6.79 0.51
N LYS A 316 17.10 6.05 -0.20
CA LYS A 316 18.56 6.15 -0.02
C LYS A 316 19.15 7.43 -0.61
N SER A 317 18.61 7.92 -1.74
CA SER A 317 19.11 9.14 -2.41
C SER A 317 18.65 10.45 -1.76
N ASP A 318 17.72 10.40 -0.80
CA ASP A 318 17.25 11.60 -0.12
C ASP A 318 18.33 12.21 0.77
N SER A 319 18.56 13.50 0.65
CA SER A 319 19.60 14.25 1.36
C SER A 319 19.28 14.52 2.82
N ARG A 320 18.05 14.32 3.26
CA ARG A 320 17.63 14.58 4.64
C ARG A 320 18.34 13.62 5.60
N PRO A 321 19.01 14.13 6.65
CA PRO A 321 19.65 13.29 7.66
C PRO A 321 18.59 12.51 8.46
N LEU A 322 18.89 11.26 8.79
CA LEU A 322 18.10 10.45 9.69
C LEU A 322 18.36 10.88 11.14
N LYS A 323 17.30 10.99 11.93
CA LYS A 323 17.36 11.33 13.35
C LYS A 323 17.09 10.09 14.18
N PHE A 324 18.04 9.64 14.98
CA PHE A 324 17.88 8.49 15.87
C PHE A 324 17.78 8.94 17.33
N PRO A 325 16.98 8.27 18.16
CA PRO A 325 17.00 8.47 19.59
C PRO A 325 18.28 7.86 20.17
N SER A 326 18.72 8.35 21.34
CA SER A 326 19.77 7.63 22.08
C SER A 326 19.27 6.26 22.53
N ALA A 327 20.20 5.31 22.73
CA ALA A 327 19.85 3.97 23.21
C ALA A 327 19.10 4.01 24.55
N GLU A 328 19.46 4.94 25.43
CA GLU A 328 18.80 5.13 26.72
C GLU A 328 17.36 5.67 26.54
N THR A 329 17.15 6.63 25.64
CA THR A 329 15.83 7.14 25.30
C THR A 329 14.96 6.03 24.71
N LEU A 330 15.51 5.25 23.79
CA LEU A 330 14.81 4.16 23.14
C LEU A 330 14.34 3.10 24.15
N LYS A 331 15.20 2.71 25.09
CA LYS A 331 14.82 1.76 26.15
C LYS A 331 13.65 2.28 27.02
N LYS A 332 13.65 3.57 27.36
CA LYS A 332 12.63 4.16 28.25
C LYS A 332 11.30 4.49 27.56
N VAL A 333 11.34 4.84 26.28
CA VAL A 333 10.15 5.35 25.56
C VAL A 333 9.08 4.30 25.38
N PHE A 334 9.46 3.05 25.12
CA PHE A 334 8.54 1.94 24.84
C PHE A 334 8.14 1.13 26.08
N LEU A 335 8.61 1.54 27.29
CA LEU A 335 8.15 0.93 28.52
C LEU A 335 6.74 1.41 28.88
N HIS A 336 5.88 0.46 29.21
CA HIS A 336 4.59 0.72 29.82
C HIS A 336 4.77 0.97 31.33
N SER A 337 3.94 1.79 31.90
CA SER A 337 3.89 2.04 33.34
C SER A 337 2.50 1.85 33.86
N GLU A 338 2.32 0.94 34.84
CA GLU A 338 1.06 0.66 35.48
C GLU A 338 1.24 0.58 37.00
N GLU A 339 0.23 1.04 37.75
CA GLU A 339 0.21 0.88 39.18
C GLU A 339 -0.40 -0.47 39.58
N ARG A 340 0.24 -1.16 40.51
CA ARG A 340 -0.22 -2.42 41.09
C ARG A 340 -0.12 -2.41 42.62
N ASN A 341 -1.09 -3.04 43.26
CA ASN A 341 -1.00 -3.31 44.69
C ASN A 341 -0.22 -4.59 44.92
N VAL A 342 0.71 -4.53 45.88
CA VAL A 342 1.47 -5.70 46.34
C VAL A 342 0.65 -6.38 47.42
N ASP A 343 0.44 -7.68 47.29
CA ASP A 343 -0.35 -8.49 48.21
C ASP A 343 0.43 -8.87 49.48
N LYS A 344 -0.23 -9.63 50.37
CA LYS A 344 0.36 -10.11 51.64
C LYS A 344 1.55 -11.06 51.47
N THR A 345 1.75 -11.59 50.28
CA THR A 345 2.88 -12.48 49.97
C THR A 345 4.07 -11.74 49.34
N GLY A 346 3.97 -10.40 49.23
CA GLY A 346 4.99 -9.58 48.56
C GLY A 346 4.90 -9.64 47.05
N CYS A 347 3.82 -10.18 46.50
CA CYS A 347 3.64 -10.40 45.07
C CYS A 347 2.60 -9.43 44.48
N PHE A 348 2.69 -9.22 43.17
CA PHE A 348 1.68 -8.52 42.38
C PHE A 348 1.41 -9.29 41.08
N LYS A 349 0.22 -9.09 40.53
CA LYS A 349 -0.18 -9.69 39.25
C LYS A 349 -0.10 -8.65 38.12
N LEU A 350 0.61 -9.00 37.04
CA LEU A 350 0.70 -8.20 35.84
C LEU A 350 0.44 -9.11 34.63
N ARG A 351 -0.53 -8.76 33.79
CA ARG A 351 -0.88 -9.49 32.56
C ARG A 351 -1.01 -11.01 32.73
N GLY A 352 -1.60 -11.44 33.84
CA GLY A 352 -1.83 -12.85 34.15
C GLY A 352 -0.64 -13.58 34.79
N LYS A 353 0.54 -12.97 34.85
CA LYS A 353 1.74 -13.49 35.51
C LYS A 353 1.90 -12.89 36.91
N ASN A 354 2.49 -13.66 37.85
CA ASN A 354 2.79 -13.19 39.21
C ASN A 354 4.28 -12.84 39.30
N TYR A 355 4.58 -11.75 40.00
CA TYR A 355 5.92 -11.27 40.23
C TYR A 355 6.14 -10.99 41.71
N GLU A 356 7.33 -11.25 42.22
CA GLU A 356 7.69 -11.02 43.63
C GLU A 356 8.39 -9.66 43.77
N ALA A 357 7.66 -8.66 44.29
CA ALA A 357 8.24 -7.35 44.61
C ALA A 357 9.16 -7.44 45.85
N GLY A 358 8.73 -8.17 46.84
CA GLY A 358 9.42 -8.36 48.11
C GLY A 358 8.59 -7.89 49.30
N MET A 359 9.02 -8.30 50.49
CA MET A 359 8.30 -8.05 51.75
C MET A 359 8.15 -6.56 52.08
N GLU A 360 9.16 -5.74 51.70
CA GLU A 360 9.19 -4.30 51.91
C GLU A 360 8.09 -3.53 51.18
N TYR A 361 7.45 -4.15 50.18
CA TYR A 361 6.37 -3.54 49.39
C TYR A 361 4.96 -4.04 49.79
N ILE A 362 4.84 -4.95 50.73
CA ILE A 362 3.52 -5.49 51.15
C ILE A 362 2.55 -4.37 51.50
N GLY A 363 1.34 -4.45 50.90
CA GLY A 363 0.27 -3.48 51.11
C GLY A 363 0.49 -2.12 50.42
N LYS A 364 1.62 -1.91 49.74
CA LYS A 364 1.92 -0.69 49.03
C LYS A 364 1.43 -0.75 47.59
N LYS A 365 1.10 0.40 47.04
CA LYS A 365 0.80 0.60 45.62
C LYS A 365 2.08 1.04 44.92
N VAL A 366 2.60 0.18 44.07
CA VAL A 366 3.88 0.37 43.38
C VAL A 366 3.64 0.67 41.88
N GLU A 367 4.52 1.46 41.28
CA GLU A 367 4.57 1.67 39.83
C GLU A 367 5.41 0.53 39.23
N ILE A 368 4.84 -0.16 38.25
CA ILE A 368 5.52 -1.21 37.51
C ILE A 368 5.84 -0.71 36.11
N ARG A 369 7.12 -0.71 35.72
CA ARG A 369 7.56 -0.44 34.35
C ARG A 369 7.98 -1.74 33.68
N TYR A 370 7.47 -1.96 32.48
CA TYR A 370 7.72 -3.20 31.75
C TYR A 370 7.61 -2.98 30.24
N ASP A 371 8.30 -3.81 29.48
CA ASP A 371 8.10 -3.93 28.04
C ASP A 371 6.97 -4.95 27.80
N PRO A 372 5.90 -4.59 27.08
CA PRO A 372 4.77 -5.51 26.83
C PRO A 372 5.17 -6.76 26.05
N HIS A 373 6.27 -6.74 25.30
CA HIS A 373 6.80 -7.88 24.56
C HIS A 373 7.79 -8.73 25.37
N PHE A 374 8.32 -8.22 26.49
CA PHE A 374 9.30 -8.90 27.35
C PHE A 374 8.86 -8.84 28.80
N LEU A 375 8.01 -9.81 29.17
CA LEU A 375 7.42 -9.89 30.51
C LEU A 375 8.20 -10.78 31.47
N ASP A 376 9.42 -11.17 31.13
CA ASP A 376 10.23 -12.04 32.02
C ASP A 376 10.83 -11.26 33.17
N GLU A 377 11.21 -10.00 32.92
CA GLU A 377 11.64 -9.04 33.93
C GLU A 377 10.82 -7.77 33.86
N VAL A 378 10.49 -7.21 35.04
CA VAL A 378 9.80 -5.94 35.17
C VAL A 378 10.46 -5.07 36.24
N GLU A 379 10.33 -3.76 36.13
CA GLU A 379 10.90 -2.81 37.10
C GLU A 379 9.81 -2.36 38.08
N VAL A 380 10.11 -2.48 39.37
CA VAL A 380 9.25 -1.99 40.46
C VAL A 380 9.80 -0.67 40.97
N LEU A 381 8.97 0.36 40.97
CA LEU A 381 9.30 1.68 41.44
C LEU A 381 8.39 2.06 42.61
N TYR A 382 8.99 2.59 43.66
CA TYR A 382 8.26 3.16 44.79
C TYR A 382 9.05 4.34 45.36
N PRO A 383 8.39 5.46 45.74
CA PRO A 383 9.08 6.62 46.30
C PRO A 383 9.95 6.26 47.49
N GLY A 384 11.21 6.69 47.48
CA GLY A 384 12.17 6.42 48.55
C GLY A 384 12.89 5.07 48.49
N PHE A 385 12.60 4.25 47.47
CA PHE A 385 13.26 2.96 47.22
C PHE A 385 14.04 3.00 45.89
N GLN A 386 15.12 2.22 45.83
CA GLN A 386 15.81 2.00 44.54
C GLN A 386 14.91 1.21 43.60
N VAL A 387 15.06 1.44 42.28
CA VAL A 387 14.37 0.65 41.26
C VAL A 387 14.81 -0.79 41.38
N LYS A 388 13.86 -1.70 41.58
CA LYS A 388 14.08 -3.14 41.70
C LYS A 388 13.61 -3.85 40.46
N ARG A 389 14.46 -4.69 39.87
CA ARG A 389 14.08 -5.60 38.78
C ARG A 389 13.62 -6.91 39.40
N VAL A 390 12.50 -7.42 38.94
CA VAL A 390 11.89 -8.64 39.43
C VAL A 390 11.45 -9.50 38.27
N SER A 391 11.66 -10.82 38.45
CA SER A 391 11.27 -11.83 37.47
C SER A 391 9.95 -12.48 37.85
N GLN A 392 9.36 -13.19 36.90
CA GLN A 392 8.14 -13.98 37.16
C GLN A 392 8.38 -15.04 38.23
N VAL A 393 7.47 -15.13 39.19
CA VAL A 393 7.50 -16.17 40.22
C VAL A 393 7.19 -17.52 39.60
N GLN A 394 8.11 -18.48 39.75
CA GLN A 394 7.86 -19.89 39.44
C GLN A 394 7.25 -20.55 40.65
N ILE A 395 5.95 -20.79 40.61
CA ILE A 395 5.24 -21.48 41.68
C ILE A 395 5.34 -23.00 41.43
N GLY A 396 6.28 -23.61 42.16
CA GLY A 396 6.40 -25.07 42.29
C GLY A 396 6.77 -25.82 41.00
N GLU A 397 7.70 -26.76 41.09
CA GLU A 397 7.89 -27.74 40.04
C GLU A 397 6.68 -28.66 39.96
N PHE A 398 5.91 -28.57 38.90
CA PHE A 398 4.93 -29.57 38.55
C PHE A 398 5.68 -30.71 37.84
N CYS A 399 5.97 -31.81 38.54
CA CYS A 399 6.53 -33.02 37.96
C CYS A 399 5.49 -33.74 37.12
N GLY A 400 5.14 -33.16 35.97
CA GLY A 400 4.35 -33.82 34.95
C GLY A 400 5.26 -34.57 33.97
N THR A 401 4.94 -35.85 33.70
CA THR A 401 5.61 -36.63 32.65
C THR A 401 5.61 -35.84 31.32
N LYS A 402 6.79 -35.60 30.77
CA LYS A 402 6.92 -35.00 29.45
C LYS A 402 6.19 -35.87 28.42
N ARG A 403 5.23 -35.31 27.72
CA ARG A 403 4.63 -35.97 26.54
C ARG A 403 5.72 -36.23 25.51
N PRO A 404 5.75 -37.45 24.90
CA PRO A 404 6.68 -37.74 23.84
C PRO A 404 6.48 -36.72 22.71
N GLN A 405 7.60 -36.14 22.25
CA GLN A 405 7.59 -35.27 21.06
C GLN A 405 7.11 -36.12 19.87
N ARG A 406 6.04 -35.69 19.22
CA ARG A 406 5.65 -36.29 17.94
C ARG A 406 6.76 -35.99 16.92
N GLU A 407 7.15 -37.04 16.20
CA GLU A 407 8.07 -36.93 15.08
C GLU A 407 7.56 -35.83 14.11
N ALA A 408 8.47 -34.93 13.72
CA ALA A 408 8.14 -33.88 12.77
C ALA A 408 7.79 -34.49 11.41
N HIS A 409 6.60 -34.27 10.94
CA HIS A 409 6.24 -34.62 9.58
C HIS A 409 7.17 -33.93 8.57
N PRO A 410 7.52 -34.60 7.44
CA PRO A 410 8.34 -33.97 6.42
C PRO A 410 7.75 -32.64 5.97
N ARG A 411 8.63 -31.68 5.80
CA ARG A 411 8.23 -30.31 5.37
C ARG A 411 7.59 -30.37 3.98
N PRO A 412 6.52 -29.61 3.75
CA PRO A 412 5.96 -29.47 2.43
C PRO A 412 6.98 -28.83 1.46
N GLU A 413 6.86 -29.15 0.18
CA GLU A 413 7.70 -28.58 -0.87
C GLU A 413 7.62 -27.03 -0.85
N SER A 414 8.75 -26.38 -1.08
CA SER A 414 8.84 -24.92 -1.05
C SER A 414 8.32 -24.29 -2.34
N SER A 415 7.81 -23.06 -2.26
CA SER A 415 7.42 -22.28 -3.44
C SER A 415 8.65 -21.95 -4.30
N ARG A 416 8.63 -22.33 -5.58
CA ARG A 416 9.69 -22.01 -6.55
C ARG A 416 9.97 -20.52 -6.67
N LEU A 417 8.93 -19.68 -6.52
CA LEU A 417 9.06 -18.22 -6.51
C LEU A 417 9.89 -17.75 -5.32
N LEU A 418 9.54 -18.21 -4.11
CA LEU A 418 10.24 -17.80 -2.90
C LEU A 418 11.65 -18.35 -2.82
N GLU A 419 11.92 -19.54 -3.38
CA GLU A 419 13.29 -20.04 -3.56
C GLU A 419 14.11 -19.17 -4.51
N GLY A 420 13.52 -18.73 -5.61
CA GLY A 420 14.18 -17.81 -6.54
C GLY A 420 14.52 -16.46 -5.88
N LEU A 421 13.60 -15.90 -5.11
CA LEU A 421 13.82 -14.65 -4.35
C LEU A 421 14.89 -14.82 -3.25
N LYS A 422 14.90 -15.96 -2.55
CA LYS A 422 15.95 -16.28 -1.56
C LYS A 422 17.32 -16.30 -2.21
N LYS A 423 17.48 -17.01 -3.36
CA LYS A 423 18.73 -17.04 -4.11
C LYS A 423 19.17 -15.67 -4.60
N GLN A 424 18.20 -14.83 -5.01
CA GLN A 424 18.48 -13.46 -5.42
C GLN A 424 18.92 -12.59 -4.23
N ALA A 425 18.30 -12.74 -3.07
CA ALA A 425 18.68 -12.06 -1.83
C ALA A 425 20.09 -12.45 -1.38
N GLU A 426 20.42 -13.73 -1.39
CA GLU A 426 21.76 -14.26 -1.07
C GLU A 426 22.83 -13.71 -2.00
N ASN A 427 22.54 -13.60 -3.31
CA ASN A 427 23.48 -13.06 -4.29
C ASN A 427 23.70 -11.55 -4.15
N ASN A 428 22.65 -10.80 -3.80
CA ASN A 428 22.71 -9.34 -3.71
C ASN A 428 23.11 -8.83 -2.31
N HIS A 429 22.85 -9.64 -1.28
CA HIS A 429 23.14 -9.32 0.12
C HIS A 429 23.68 -10.58 0.83
N PRO A 430 24.93 -10.98 0.58
CA PRO A 430 25.54 -12.17 1.21
C PRO A 430 25.58 -12.08 2.75
N GLU A 431 25.48 -10.89 3.30
CA GLU A 431 25.27 -10.65 4.73
C GLU A 431 23.90 -9.99 4.95
N VAL A 432 22.87 -10.82 5.06
CA VAL A 432 21.58 -10.34 5.59
C VAL A 432 21.81 -10.06 7.06
N HIS A 433 21.99 -8.80 7.42
CA HIS A 433 21.90 -8.41 8.81
C HIS A 433 20.52 -8.81 9.31
N PRO A 434 20.42 -9.74 10.27
CA PRO A 434 19.13 -10.11 10.82
C PRO A 434 18.47 -8.83 11.31
N ALA A 435 17.18 -8.66 10.99
CA ALA A 435 16.40 -7.57 11.58
C ALA A 435 16.72 -7.56 13.07
N ILE A 436 17.27 -6.44 13.56
CA ILE A 436 17.84 -6.34 14.91
C ILE A 436 16.79 -6.85 15.88
N ASN A 437 17.01 -8.05 16.41
CA ASN A 437 16.13 -8.60 17.42
C ASN A 437 16.42 -7.84 18.71
N PHE A 438 15.43 -7.11 19.21
CA PHE A 438 15.57 -6.28 20.41
C PHE A 438 16.03 -7.09 21.64
N SER A 439 15.76 -8.40 21.69
CA SER A 439 16.26 -9.30 22.73
C SER A 439 17.79 -9.35 22.80
N ALA A 440 18.49 -9.14 21.70
CA ALA A 440 19.96 -9.11 21.70
C ALA A 440 20.55 -7.93 22.52
N PHE A 441 19.78 -6.86 22.74
CA PHE A 441 20.21 -5.74 23.58
C PHE A 441 20.08 -6.00 25.09
N TYR A 442 19.37 -7.06 25.49
CA TYR A 442 19.17 -7.43 26.90
C TYR A 442 20.02 -8.63 27.34
N GLU A 443 20.74 -9.26 26.42
CA GLU A 443 21.60 -10.43 26.72
C GLU A 443 23.04 -10.09 27.15
N GLU A 444 23.44 -8.82 27.17
CA GLU A 444 24.68 -8.45 27.82
C GLU A 444 24.54 -8.59 29.33
N LYS A 445 24.82 -9.80 29.85
CA LYS A 445 25.16 -9.98 31.26
C LYS A 445 26.46 -9.23 31.51
N PRO A 446 26.57 -8.40 32.56
CA PRO A 446 27.85 -7.95 32.98
C PRO A 446 28.62 -9.19 33.43
N ASN A 447 29.71 -9.49 32.75
CA ASN A 447 30.74 -10.35 33.31
C ASN A 447 31.41 -9.57 34.44
N ASP A 448 31.37 -10.17 35.65
CA ASP A 448 32.16 -9.93 36.88
C ASP A 448 32.38 -8.47 37.32
#